data_9f9d4140d0c2083940c678548e2a6622
#
_entry.id   9f9d4140d0c2083940c678548e2a6622
#
_cell.length_a   1.000
_cell.length_b   1.000
_cell.length_c   1.000
_cell.angle_alpha   90.00
_cell.angle_beta   90.00
_cell.angle_gamma   90.00
#
_symmetry.space_group_name_H-M   'P 1'
#
loop_
_entity.id
_entity.type
_entity.pdbx_description
1 polymer ?
#
loop_
_entity_poly.entity_id
_entity_poly.type
_entity_poly.pdbx_seq_one_letter_code
_entity_poly.pdbx_strand_id
1 'polypeptide(L)'
;GKSYFRLEPDLRDTVLLPEVLGTEGYTTFATGKWHNGPASWLRSFQRGTAVFFGGMSDHTLVPLQDLDEDGNLVHDRVGGFSSTVFADAVIDFLQSYKEDAPFYAYVAFTAPHDPRQPPVPYRNLYYENPPPLPANFLPQHPFDNGDLQLRDERLAAWPRTPAVIQEQLAEYYGLITHLDAEVGRILNALAQSDHADNTYVIYAADHGLAVGSHGLLGKQSVYEHSQQSPLIIVGPDVPHGETTALTYLFDLVPTISRLTNTPPLDAVDGHDLSGLWQGTQDSIRNSLFLAYRNVARAVRDDQYKLIRYPQIDHTQLFDLQTDPDELHNLANDGAHTERITALTALLQDWQQQLGDTQALTVTSPQPTTIDLSDADRFPDQWQPDWIVQKYFE
;
A
#
# COMPACT_ATOMS: atom_id res chain seq x y z
N GLY A 1 -8.10 11.21 -6.75
CA GLY A 1 -7.84 9.92 -7.21
C GLY A 1 -7.89 9.81 -8.72
N LYS A 2 -6.74 9.71 -9.33
CA LYS A 2 -6.63 9.35 -10.75
C LYS A 2 -6.06 7.96 -10.84
N SER A 3 -6.67 7.13 -11.64
CA SER A 3 -6.11 5.86 -12.00
C SER A 3 -4.88 6.10 -12.88
N TYR A 4 -3.83 5.41 -12.58
CA TYR A 4 -2.78 4.92 -13.40
C TYR A 4 -2.14 5.84 -14.47
N PHE A 5 -0.85 5.74 -14.68
CA PHE A 5 0.05 6.30 -15.73
C PHE A 5 0.56 7.74 -15.58
N ARG A 6 0.23 8.51 -14.56
CA ARG A 6 0.82 9.84 -14.40
C ARG A 6 1.48 9.98 -13.05
N LEU A 7 2.78 9.79 -13.03
CA LEU A 7 3.64 10.25 -11.95
C LEU A 7 4.14 11.66 -12.31
N GLU A 8 3.40 12.67 -11.92
CA GLU A 8 3.95 14.02 -11.81
C GLU A 8 4.50 14.13 -10.39
N PRO A 9 5.84 14.21 -10.21
CA PRO A 9 6.46 14.13 -8.89
C PRO A 9 5.93 15.16 -7.88
N ASP A 10 5.49 16.32 -8.37
CA ASP A 10 5.07 17.44 -7.52
C ASP A 10 3.54 17.62 -7.49
N LEU A 11 2.79 16.79 -8.20
CA LEU A 11 1.32 16.88 -8.32
C LEU A 11 0.81 18.29 -8.67
N ARG A 12 1.59 19.09 -9.42
CA ARG A 12 1.40 20.54 -9.62
C ARG A 12 0.03 20.89 -10.19
N ASP A 13 -0.44 20.09 -11.13
CA ASP A 13 -1.69 20.35 -11.85
C ASP A 13 -2.86 19.52 -11.29
N THR A 14 -2.68 18.95 -10.09
CA THR A 14 -3.70 18.11 -9.46
C THR A 14 -4.15 18.73 -8.15
N VAL A 15 -5.44 19.04 -8.02
CA VAL A 15 -6.05 19.44 -6.76
C VAL A 15 -6.10 18.22 -5.83
N LEU A 16 -5.62 18.38 -4.61
CA LEU A 16 -5.58 17.33 -3.61
C LEU A 16 -6.75 17.46 -2.63
N LEU A 17 -7.19 16.33 -2.10
CA LEU A 17 -8.30 16.30 -1.13
C LEU A 17 -8.09 17.25 0.06
N PRO A 18 -6.91 17.30 0.70
CA PRO A 18 -6.70 18.24 1.82
C PRO A 18 -6.84 19.71 1.42
N GLU A 19 -6.53 20.08 0.17
CA GLU A 19 -6.71 21.45 -0.33
C GLU A 19 -8.19 21.82 -0.37
N VAL A 20 -9.04 20.90 -0.88
CA VAL A 20 -10.49 21.10 -0.90
C VAL A 20 -11.05 21.20 0.52
N LEU A 21 -10.65 20.28 1.40
CA LEU A 21 -11.08 20.30 2.80
C LEU A 21 -10.68 21.61 3.49
N GLY A 22 -9.46 22.09 3.24
CA GLY A 22 -8.98 23.39 3.77
C GLY A 22 -9.83 24.58 3.29
N THR A 23 -10.26 24.60 2.02
CA THR A 23 -11.14 25.65 1.50
C THR A 23 -12.57 25.59 2.06
N GLU A 24 -12.99 24.40 2.49
CA GLU A 24 -14.29 24.16 3.13
C GLU A 24 -14.25 24.31 4.67
N GLY A 25 -13.18 24.88 5.20
CA GLY A 25 -13.06 25.26 6.61
C GLY A 25 -12.51 24.18 7.53
N TYR A 26 -11.97 23.10 6.99
CA TYR A 26 -11.24 22.11 7.79
C TYR A 26 -9.84 22.63 8.14
N THR A 27 -9.41 22.41 9.38
CA THR A 27 -7.98 22.49 9.71
C THR A 27 -7.29 21.24 9.22
N THR A 28 -6.33 21.38 8.31
CA THR A 28 -5.59 20.24 7.73
C THR A 28 -4.24 20.05 8.43
N PHE A 29 -4.01 18.84 8.95
CA PHE A 29 -2.78 18.42 9.65
C PHE A 29 -2.18 17.19 8.99
N ALA A 30 -0.84 17.12 8.92
CA ALA A 30 -0.16 15.90 8.49
C ALA A 30 1.11 15.61 9.27
N THR A 31 1.40 14.32 9.41
CA THR A 31 2.66 13.78 9.94
C THR A 31 3.06 12.51 9.19
N GLY A 32 4.34 12.19 9.21
CA GLY A 32 4.86 10.99 8.58
C GLY A 32 5.27 11.17 7.13
N LYS A 33 5.23 10.08 6.37
CA LYS A 33 5.78 10.02 5.02
C LYS A 33 4.93 10.76 3.99
N TRP A 34 5.60 11.62 3.21
CA TRP A 34 5.03 12.24 2.01
C TRP A 34 6.00 12.13 0.84
N HIS A 35 5.70 11.24 -0.11
CA HIS A 35 6.63 10.92 -1.21
C HIS A 35 6.45 11.80 -2.46
N ASN A 36 5.59 12.82 -2.40
CA ASN A 36 5.24 13.68 -3.55
C ASN A 36 5.90 15.07 -3.51
N GLY A 37 6.91 15.24 -2.65
CA GLY A 37 7.68 16.47 -2.53
C GLY A 37 7.05 17.57 -1.67
N PRO A 38 7.86 18.53 -1.17
CA PRO A 38 7.42 19.57 -0.25
C PRO A 38 6.35 20.50 -0.81
N ALA A 39 6.43 20.85 -2.10
CA ALA A 39 5.51 21.81 -2.72
C ALA A 39 4.04 21.35 -2.69
N SER A 40 3.78 20.06 -2.93
CA SER A 40 2.43 19.49 -2.84
C SER A 40 1.95 19.38 -1.40
N TRP A 41 2.86 19.13 -0.46
CA TRP A 41 2.55 19.06 0.96
C TRP A 41 2.16 20.44 1.52
N LEU A 42 2.98 21.47 1.26
CA LEU A 42 2.77 22.84 1.76
C LEU A 42 1.45 23.47 1.31
N ARG A 43 0.94 23.13 0.13
CA ARG A 43 -0.37 23.63 -0.30
C ARG A 43 -1.54 22.81 0.24
N SER A 44 -1.26 21.62 0.77
CA SER A 44 -2.27 20.66 1.26
C SER A 44 -2.54 20.80 2.76
N PHE A 45 -1.52 21.16 3.56
CA PHE A 45 -1.61 21.10 5.00
C PHE A 45 -1.24 22.43 5.64
N GLN A 46 -2.12 22.90 6.53
CA GLN A 46 -1.95 24.13 7.31
C GLN A 46 -1.07 23.90 8.54
N ARG A 47 -1.03 22.66 9.04
CA ARG A 47 -0.26 22.24 10.20
C ARG A 47 0.46 20.94 9.92
N GLY A 48 1.60 20.75 10.55
CA GLY A 48 2.30 19.48 10.47
C GLY A 48 3.59 19.48 11.25
N THR A 49 3.95 18.28 11.71
CA THR A 49 5.19 18.03 12.43
C THR A 49 5.66 16.63 12.11
N ALA A 50 6.95 16.37 12.24
CA ALA A 50 7.55 15.08 11.93
C ALA A 50 7.24 14.58 10.50
N VAL A 51 7.38 15.44 9.50
CA VAL A 51 7.13 15.09 8.09
C VAL A 51 8.38 14.52 7.45
N PHE A 52 8.23 13.38 6.78
CA PHE A 52 9.32 12.72 6.06
C PHE A 52 9.11 12.81 4.54
N PHE A 53 9.98 13.56 3.86
CA PHE A 53 9.97 13.70 2.39
C PHE A 53 10.92 12.68 1.74
N GLY A 54 10.55 11.41 1.79
CA GLY A 54 11.35 10.35 1.22
C GLY A 54 10.57 9.06 1.00
N GLY A 55 11.20 8.10 0.32
CA GLY A 55 10.59 6.80 0.04
C GLY A 55 10.83 5.79 1.17
N MET A 56 12.02 5.83 1.79
CA MET A 56 12.49 4.84 2.75
C MET A 56 13.60 5.44 3.62
N SER A 57 13.68 4.99 4.85
CA SER A 57 14.75 5.34 5.81
C SER A 57 14.85 4.28 6.90
N ASP A 58 15.97 4.20 7.59
CA ASP A 58 16.06 3.55 8.89
C ASP A 58 15.01 4.13 9.84
N HIS A 59 14.21 3.28 10.49
CA HIS A 59 13.10 3.72 11.35
C HIS A 59 13.54 4.50 12.59
N THR A 60 14.82 4.40 12.98
CA THR A 60 15.39 5.14 14.10
C THR A 60 16.12 6.42 13.68
N LEU A 61 16.32 6.61 12.38
CA LEU A 61 17.12 7.70 11.80
C LEU A 61 16.36 8.46 10.71
N VAL A 62 15.02 8.46 10.75
CA VAL A 62 14.21 9.16 9.74
C VAL A 62 14.48 10.66 9.79
N PRO A 63 14.88 11.29 8.69
CA PRO A 63 15.05 12.75 8.63
C PRO A 63 13.66 13.41 8.59
N LEU A 64 13.37 14.23 9.57
CA LEU A 64 12.04 14.81 9.79
C LEU A 64 12.10 16.33 9.70
N GLN A 65 11.05 16.91 9.11
CA GLN A 65 10.81 18.34 9.05
C GLN A 65 9.52 18.72 9.78
N ASP A 66 9.51 19.90 10.35
CA ASP A 66 8.34 20.48 11.02
C ASP A 66 7.89 21.74 10.25
N LEU A 67 6.61 22.08 10.29
CA LEU A 67 6.09 23.33 9.76
C LEU A 67 6.13 24.39 10.86
N ASP A 68 6.80 25.52 10.61
CA ASP A 68 6.82 26.65 11.55
C ASP A 68 5.57 27.53 11.42
N GLU A 69 5.46 28.54 12.30
CA GLU A 69 4.33 29.49 12.31
C GLU A 69 4.30 30.39 11.06
N ASP A 70 5.42 30.55 10.37
CA ASP A 70 5.54 31.31 9.13
C ASP A 70 5.20 30.48 7.88
N GLY A 71 4.89 29.20 8.05
CA GLY A 71 4.57 28.27 6.95
C GLY A 71 5.78 27.71 6.22
N ASN A 72 6.97 27.73 6.83
CA ASN A 72 8.16 27.14 6.28
C ASN A 72 8.43 25.76 6.89
N LEU A 73 8.98 24.86 6.07
CA LEU A 73 9.53 23.61 6.55
C LEU A 73 10.91 23.87 7.18
N VAL A 74 11.01 23.59 8.47
CA VAL A 74 12.21 23.85 9.27
C VAL A 74 12.70 22.58 9.93
N HIS A 75 14.00 22.57 10.19
CA HIS A 75 14.75 21.56 10.93
C HIS A 75 14.73 20.15 10.36
N ASP A 76 15.91 19.71 10.01
CA ASP A 76 16.21 18.30 9.87
C ASP A 76 16.47 17.75 11.28
N ARG A 77 15.47 17.17 11.89
CA ARG A 77 15.66 16.41 13.14
C ARG A 77 15.64 14.93 12.85
N VAL A 78 16.45 14.22 13.59
CA VAL A 78 16.51 12.76 13.59
C VAL A 78 16.34 12.30 15.02
N GLY A 79 15.51 11.27 15.23
CA GLY A 79 15.44 10.67 16.55
C GLY A 79 14.09 10.03 16.88
N GLY A 80 14.16 9.03 17.74
CA GLY A 80 13.02 8.19 18.08
C GLY A 80 12.70 7.15 17.00
N PHE A 81 11.84 6.22 17.33
CA PHE A 81 11.33 5.27 16.35
C PHE A 81 10.20 5.92 15.53
N SER A 82 10.27 5.85 14.22
CA SER A 82 9.39 6.61 13.31
C SER A 82 7.90 6.50 13.66
N SER A 83 7.38 5.28 13.89
CA SER A 83 5.97 5.09 14.21
C SER A 83 5.57 5.76 15.53
N THR A 84 6.43 5.71 16.54
CA THR A 84 6.21 6.40 17.83
C THR A 84 6.21 7.91 17.65
N VAL A 85 7.17 8.45 16.89
CA VAL A 85 7.27 9.89 16.62
C VAL A 85 6.04 10.41 15.87
N PHE A 86 5.55 9.67 14.87
CA PHE A 86 4.34 10.05 14.14
C PHE A 86 3.09 9.94 15.00
N ALA A 87 2.99 8.90 15.84
CA ALA A 87 1.89 8.78 16.79
C ALA A 87 1.89 9.92 17.82
N ASP A 88 3.04 10.26 18.39
CA ASP A 88 3.17 11.40 19.31
C ASP A 88 2.72 12.71 18.67
N ALA A 89 3.11 12.96 17.41
CA ALA A 89 2.70 14.15 16.67
C ALA A 89 1.16 14.28 16.52
N VAL A 90 0.48 13.17 16.24
CA VAL A 90 -1.00 13.15 16.15
C VAL A 90 -1.63 13.32 17.53
N ILE A 91 -1.09 12.65 18.54
CA ILE A 91 -1.60 12.76 19.92
C ILE A 91 -1.48 14.19 20.41
N ASP A 92 -0.34 14.85 20.20
CA ASP A 92 -0.13 16.26 20.56
C ASP A 92 -1.10 17.17 19.80
N PHE A 93 -1.33 16.92 18.51
CA PHE A 93 -2.33 17.62 17.72
C PHE A 93 -3.73 17.48 18.34
N LEU A 94 -4.20 16.25 18.58
CA LEU A 94 -5.53 15.97 19.14
C LEU A 94 -5.72 16.60 20.51
N GLN A 95 -4.70 16.56 21.37
CA GLN A 95 -4.75 17.12 22.72
C GLN A 95 -4.76 18.67 22.73
N SER A 96 -4.04 19.28 21.79
CA SER A 96 -3.92 20.73 21.69
C SER A 96 -5.03 21.39 20.85
N TYR A 97 -5.71 20.62 20.00
CA TYR A 97 -6.75 21.12 19.13
C TYR A 97 -8.01 21.52 19.92
N LYS A 98 -8.33 22.81 19.95
CA LYS A 98 -9.46 23.38 20.71
C LYS A 98 -10.34 24.31 19.85
N GLU A 99 -10.20 24.19 18.52
CA GLU A 99 -10.99 25.00 17.60
C GLU A 99 -12.36 24.36 17.34
N ASP A 100 -13.36 25.16 17.05
CA ASP A 100 -14.69 24.70 16.65
C ASP A 100 -14.72 24.16 15.20
N ALA A 101 -13.70 24.50 14.41
CA ALA A 101 -13.57 24.03 13.03
C ALA A 101 -13.33 22.50 12.99
N PRO A 102 -13.88 21.78 12.00
CA PRO A 102 -13.53 20.39 11.82
C PRO A 102 -12.05 20.25 11.40
N PHE A 103 -11.46 19.08 11.63
CA PHE A 103 -10.09 18.79 11.20
C PHE A 103 -10.02 17.62 10.23
N TYR A 104 -8.96 17.62 9.43
CA TYR A 104 -8.48 16.48 8.65
C TYR A 104 -7.05 16.18 9.06
N ALA A 105 -6.81 15.00 9.64
CA ALA A 105 -5.48 14.56 10.06
C ALA A 105 -5.01 13.41 9.18
N TYR A 106 -3.89 13.61 8.47
CA TYR A 106 -3.24 12.59 7.64
C TYR A 106 -2.00 12.06 8.34
N VAL A 107 -2.01 10.76 8.63
CA VAL A 107 -0.93 10.06 9.33
C VAL A 107 -0.37 8.97 8.45
N ALA A 108 0.82 9.18 7.92
CA ALA A 108 1.46 8.26 7.00
C ALA A 108 2.69 7.59 7.63
N PHE A 109 2.49 6.40 8.18
CA PHE A 109 3.57 5.63 8.77
C PHE A 109 4.56 5.13 7.72
N THR A 110 5.86 5.09 8.07
CA THR A 110 6.88 4.42 7.26
C THR A 110 6.86 2.91 7.46
N ALA A 111 6.50 2.43 8.65
CA ALA A 111 6.30 1.02 8.93
C ALA A 111 5.00 0.50 8.24
N PRO A 112 4.99 -0.76 7.77
CA PRO A 112 6.02 -1.78 7.87
C PRO A 112 6.99 -1.87 6.66
N HIS A 113 7.24 -0.76 5.95
CA HIS A 113 8.25 -0.74 4.88
C HIS A 113 9.62 -1.16 5.45
N ASP A 114 10.46 -1.79 4.64
CA ASP A 114 11.83 -2.07 5.05
C ASP A 114 12.65 -0.77 5.27
N PRO A 115 13.73 -0.82 6.08
CA PRO A 115 14.32 -1.98 6.73
C PRO A 115 13.39 -2.60 7.79
N ARG A 116 13.33 -3.94 7.83
CA ARG A 116 12.49 -4.65 8.79
C ARG A 116 13.20 -4.71 10.14
N GLN A 117 13.10 -3.63 10.91
CA GLN A 117 13.82 -3.44 12.17
C GLN A 117 12.85 -3.13 13.33
N PRO A 118 12.00 -4.09 13.72
CA PRO A 118 11.07 -3.87 14.83
C PRO A 118 11.82 -3.62 16.14
N PRO A 119 11.25 -2.83 17.07
CA PRO A 119 11.78 -2.74 18.42
C PRO A 119 11.86 -4.12 19.08
N VAL A 120 12.91 -4.36 19.85
CA VAL A 120 13.25 -5.69 20.41
C VAL A 120 12.09 -6.42 21.09
N PRO A 121 11.24 -5.79 21.92
CA PRO A 121 10.11 -6.50 22.54
C PRO A 121 9.13 -7.10 21.54
N TYR A 122 8.83 -6.37 20.45
CA TYR A 122 7.90 -6.80 19.42
C TYR A 122 8.51 -7.87 18.49
N ARG A 123 9.81 -7.73 18.18
CA ARG A 123 10.55 -8.75 17.44
C ARG A 123 10.53 -10.09 18.15
N ASN A 124 10.82 -10.10 19.45
CA ASN A 124 10.94 -11.32 20.24
C ASN A 124 9.64 -12.14 20.27
N LEU A 125 8.46 -11.52 20.18
CA LEU A 125 7.18 -12.24 20.09
C LEU A 125 7.18 -13.28 18.96
N TYR A 126 7.79 -12.94 17.84
CA TYR A 126 7.80 -13.77 16.61
C TYR A 126 9.07 -14.61 16.46
N TYR A 127 10.15 -14.28 17.17
CA TYR A 127 11.31 -15.17 17.27
C TYR A 127 11.05 -16.32 18.24
N GLU A 128 10.28 -16.10 19.29
CA GLU A 128 9.85 -17.14 20.24
C GLU A 128 8.77 -18.06 19.63
N ASN A 129 7.93 -17.51 18.76
CA ASN A 129 6.87 -18.21 18.05
C ASN A 129 6.93 -17.88 16.56
N PRO A 130 7.81 -18.52 15.77
CA PRO A 130 8.00 -18.19 14.37
C PRO A 130 6.70 -18.33 13.56
N PRO A 131 6.35 -17.36 12.71
CA PRO A 131 5.18 -17.45 11.87
C PRO A 131 5.33 -18.60 10.85
N PRO A 132 4.21 -19.23 10.43
CA PRO A 132 4.25 -20.20 9.35
C PRO A 132 4.71 -19.53 8.06
N LEU A 133 5.27 -20.35 7.16
CA LEU A 133 5.49 -19.88 5.78
C LEU A 133 4.16 -19.62 5.09
N PRO A 134 4.10 -18.68 4.12
CA PRO A 134 2.95 -18.54 3.24
C PRO A 134 2.62 -19.86 2.54
N ALA A 135 1.34 -20.15 2.34
CA ALA A 135 0.91 -21.37 1.65
C ALA A 135 1.50 -21.47 0.23
N ASN A 136 1.68 -20.33 -0.42
CA ASN A 136 2.28 -20.17 -1.75
C ASN A 136 3.79 -19.86 -1.71
N PHE A 137 4.49 -20.23 -0.62
CA PHE A 137 5.93 -20.05 -0.55
C PHE A 137 6.64 -20.85 -1.65
N LEU A 138 7.57 -20.19 -2.34
CA LEU A 138 8.51 -20.80 -3.28
C LEU A 138 9.92 -20.27 -3.01
N PRO A 139 10.97 -21.10 -3.24
CA PRO A 139 12.36 -20.66 -3.14
C PRO A 139 12.73 -19.56 -4.15
N GLN A 140 12.06 -19.55 -5.31
CA GLN A 140 12.23 -18.59 -6.39
C GLN A 140 10.92 -18.53 -7.19
N HIS A 141 10.62 -17.37 -7.78
CA HIS A 141 9.48 -17.23 -8.70
C HIS A 141 9.64 -18.20 -9.89
N PRO A 142 8.56 -18.87 -10.33
CA PRO A 142 8.66 -19.99 -11.27
C PRO A 142 9.08 -19.62 -12.69
N PHE A 143 9.09 -18.33 -13.02
CA PHE A 143 9.52 -17.82 -14.31
C PHE A 143 10.12 -16.42 -14.19
N ASP A 144 10.97 -16.05 -15.13
CA ASP A 144 11.45 -14.68 -15.26
C ASP A 144 10.34 -13.81 -15.84
N ASN A 145 9.83 -12.90 -15.03
CA ASN A 145 8.83 -11.92 -15.46
C ASN A 145 9.46 -10.65 -16.07
N GLY A 146 10.79 -10.58 -16.14
CA GLY A 146 11.58 -9.45 -16.64
C GLY A 146 11.97 -8.42 -15.56
N ASP A 147 11.59 -8.63 -14.28
CA ASP A 147 11.86 -7.67 -13.21
C ASP A 147 12.16 -8.34 -11.84
N LEU A 148 12.75 -9.53 -11.83
CA LEU A 148 13.08 -10.28 -10.60
C LEU A 148 14.31 -9.76 -9.85
N GLN A 149 15.10 -8.85 -10.43
CA GLN A 149 16.33 -8.34 -9.82
C GLN A 149 16.17 -6.91 -9.28
N LEU A 150 14.96 -6.55 -8.90
CA LEU A 150 14.70 -5.27 -8.24
C LEU A 150 15.40 -5.17 -6.89
N ARG A 151 15.52 -3.93 -6.39
CA ARG A 151 16.01 -3.63 -5.05
C ARG A 151 15.31 -4.46 -3.98
N ASP A 152 13.98 -4.52 -3.98
CA ASP A 152 13.18 -5.22 -2.97
C ASP A 152 13.40 -6.75 -3.00
N GLU A 153 13.65 -7.30 -4.17
CA GLU A 153 13.96 -8.73 -4.33
C GLU A 153 15.39 -9.09 -3.91
N ARG A 154 16.31 -8.13 -3.91
CA ARG A 154 17.71 -8.34 -3.52
C ARG A 154 17.94 -8.34 -2.00
N LEU A 155 16.90 -8.16 -1.20
CA LEU A 155 16.99 -8.18 0.26
C LEU A 155 17.27 -9.56 0.87
N ALA A 156 17.19 -10.63 0.08
CA ALA A 156 17.64 -11.98 0.45
C ALA A 156 18.17 -12.73 -0.75
N ALA A 157 19.04 -13.73 -0.50
CA ALA A 157 19.61 -14.58 -1.54
C ALA A 157 18.56 -15.44 -2.26
N TRP A 158 18.91 -15.90 -3.45
CA TRP A 158 18.23 -16.98 -4.14
C TRP A 158 19.09 -18.27 -4.08
N PRO A 159 18.45 -19.44 -4.00
CA PRO A 159 17.05 -19.67 -3.68
C PRO A 159 16.74 -19.26 -2.23
N ARG A 160 15.56 -18.72 -1.98
CA ARG A 160 15.12 -18.34 -0.63
C ARG A 160 14.87 -19.58 0.22
N THR A 161 15.43 -19.62 1.41
CA THR A 161 15.22 -20.74 2.32
C THR A 161 14.03 -20.48 3.26
N PRO A 162 13.36 -21.54 3.75
CA PRO A 162 12.32 -21.41 4.76
C PRO A 162 12.76 -20.59 5.98
N ALA A 163 13.97 -20.82 6.49
CA ALA A 163 14.50 -20.11 7.64
C ALA A 163 14.62 -18.61 7.40
N VAL A 164 15.17 -18.19 6.26
CA VAL A 164 15.29 -16.77 5.91
C VAL A 164 13.91 -16.10 5.80
N ILE A 165 12.94 -16.78 5.17
CA ILE A 165 11.59 -16.21 5.05
C ILE A 165 10.89 -16.13 6.38
N GLN A 166 11.01 -17.13 7.27
CA GLN A 166 10.45 -17.06 8.62
C GLN A 166 11.04 -15.91 9.43
N GLU A 167 12.34 -15.64 9.32
CA GLU A 167 12.96 -14.47 9.96
C GLU A 167 12.45 -13.16 9.38
N GLN A 168 12.34 -13.05 8.06
CA GLN A 168 11.78 -11.87 7.40
C GLN A 168 10.34 -11.62 7.83
N LEU A 169 9.52 -12.67 7.96
CA LEU A 169 8.15 -12.59 8.46
C LEU A 169 8.10 -12.18 9.94
N ALA A 170 8.99 -12.73 10.77
CA ALA A 170 9.05 -12.38 12.19
C ALA A 170 9.37 -10.89 12.40
N GLU A 171 10.30 -10.36 11.64
CA GLU A 171 10.64 -8.93 11.68
C GLU A 171 9.51 -8.07 11.10
N TYR A 172 8.89 -8.48 10.01
CA TYR A 172 7.76 -7.78 9.41
C TYR A 172 6.54 -7.72 10.35
N TYR A 173 6.18 -8.84 10.97
CA TYR A 173 5.07 -8.89 11.93
C TYR A 173 5.39 -8.13 13.22
N GLY A 174 6.66 -8.14 13.64
CA GLY A 174 7.11 -7.32 14.77
C GLY A 174 6.90 -5.81 14.50
N LEU A 175 7.20 -5.35 13.29
CA LEU A 175 6.92 -3.96 12.88
C LEU A 175 5.42 -3.65 12.87
N ILE A 176 4.60 -4.55 12.34
CA ILE A 176 3.14 -4.38 12.29
C ILE A 176 2.57 -4.34 13.71
N THR A 177 3.00 -5.23 14.60
CA THR A 177 2.53 -5.26 15.99
C THR A 177 2.92 -3.99 16.75
N HIS A 178 4.13 -3.45 16.51
CA HIS A 178 4.51 -2.15 17.05
C HIS A 178 3.65 -1.03 16.48
N LEU A 179 3.42 -1.02 15.17
CA LEU A 179 2.55 -0.03 14.52
C LEU A 179 1.13 -0.09 15.08
N ASP A 180 0.56 -1.28 15.28
CA ASP A 180 -0.77 -1.47 15.87
C ASP A 180 -0.85 -0.88 17.29
N ALA A 181 0.18 -1.07 18.10
CA ALA A 181 0.26 -0.46 19.43
C ALA A 181 0.27 1.09 19.34
N GLU A 182 0.98 1.67 18.39
CA GLU A 182 1.01 3.13 18.18
C GLU A 182 -0.33 3.66 17.65
N VAL A 183 -0.99 2.96 16.76
CA VAL A 183 -2.36 3.27 16.33
C VAL A 183 -3.32 3.22 17.51
N GLY A 184 -3.19 2.22 18.39
CA GLY A 184 -3.98 2.14 19.62
C GLY A 184 -3.79 3.36 20.54
N ARG A 185 -2.58 3.93 20.62
CA ARG A 185 -2.32 5.17 21.37
C ARG A 185 -3.06 6.37 20.77
N ILE A 186 -3.05 6.49 19.45
CA ILE A 186 -3.78 7.56 18.73
C ILE A 186 -5.29 7.43 18.98
N LEU A 187 -5.85 6.23 18.82
CA LEU A 187 -7.27 5.99 19.05
C LEU A 187 -7.69 6.28 20.49
N ASN A 188 -6.84 5.97 21.46
CA ASN A 188 -7.08 6.33 22.86
C ASN A 188 -7.06 7.85 23.08
N ALA A 189 -6.16 8.58 22.44
CA ALA A 189 -6.14 10.04 22.50
C ALA A 189 -7.39 10.67 21.87
N LEU A 190 -7.82 10.16 20.70
CA LEU A 190 -9.06 10.58 20.06
C LEU A 190 -10.27 10.31 20.96
N ALA A 191 -10.37 9.12 21.55
CA ALA A 191 -11.48 8.76 22.45
C ALA A 191 -11.57 9.64 23.71
N GLN A 192 -10.48 10.29 24.10
CA GLN A 192 -10.43 11.25 25.23
C GLN A 192 -10.62 12.72 24.78
N SER A 193 -10.75 12.97 23.49
CA SER A 193 -10.96 14.32 22.96
C SER A 193 -12.45 14.65 22.83
N ASP A 194 -12.76 15.95 22.70
CA ASP A 194 -14.11 16.44 22.46
C ASP A 194 -14.64 16.08 21.06
N HIS A 195 -13.81 15.47 20.20
CA HIS A 195 -14.12 15.10 18.82
C HIS A 195 -14.43 13.62 18.62
N ALA A 196 -14.36 12.81 19.70
CA ALA A 196 -14.49 11.35 19.64
C ALA A 196 -15.74 10.86 18.88
N ASP A 197 -16.90 11.46 19.20
CA ASP A 197 -18.20 11.03 18.68
C ASP A 197 -18.51 11.56 17.25
N ASN A 198 -17.67 12.45 16.72
CA ASN A 198 -17.87 13.09 15.40
C ASN A 198 -16.62 13.02 14.52
N THR A 199 -15.88 11.91 14.59
CA THR A 199 -14.70 11.69 13.78
C THR A 199 -14.78 10.37 13.04
N TYR A 200 -14.55 10.41 11.73
CA TYR A 200 -14.30 9.21 10.93
C TYR A 200 -12.82 8.84 11.01
N VAL A 201 -12.54 7.58 11.29
CA VAL A 201 -11.19 7.01 11.27
C VAL A 201 -11.10 6.06 10.08
N ILE A 202 -10.15 6.31 9.20
CA ILE A 202 -9.90 5.49 8.02
C ILE A 202 -8.49 4.91 8.15
N TYR A 203 -8.39 3.59 8.26
CA TYR A 203 -7.12 2.87 8.22
C TYR A 203 -6.99 2.17 6.87
N ALA A 204 -5.90 2.43 6.16
CA ALA A 204 -5.62 1.84 4.86
C ALA A 204 -4.13 1.63 4.66
N ALA A 205 -3.77 0.70 3.78
CA ALA A 205 -2.42 0.59 3.24
C ALA A 205 -2.44 0.79 1.72
N ASP A 206 -1.32 1.26 1.16
CA ASP A 206 -1.17 1.48 -0.28
C ASP A 206 -1.06 0.17 -1.07
N HIS A 207 -0.47 -0.87 -0.49
CA HIS A 207 -0.30 -2.21 -1.07
C HIS A 207 0.11 -3.21 0.01
N GLY A 208 0.11 -4.49 -0.35
CA GLY A 208 0.68 -5.58 0.44
C GLY A 208 2.15 -5.85 0.15
N LEU A 209 2.66 -7.02 0.57
CA LEU A 209 4.05 -7.44 0.41
C LEU A 209 4.14 -8.97 0.31
N ALA A 210 5.03 -9.48 -0.54
CA ALA A 210 5.15 -10.92 -0.79
C ALA A 210 5.74 -11.70 0.37
N VAL A 211 6.89 -11.31 0.88
CA VAL A 211 7.68 -11.95 1.95
C VAL A 211 7.69 -13.48 1.86
N GLY A 212 8.07 -14.01 0.69
CA GLY A 212 8.14 -15.44 0.40
C GLY A 212 7.03 -16.00 -0.48
N SER A 213 5.88 -15.30 -0.58
CA SER A 213 4.79 -15.69 -1.47
C SER A 213 5.25 -15.68 -2.92
N HIS A 214 4.93 -16.74 -3.68
CA HIS A 214 5.33 -16.93 -5.08
C HIS A 214 6.84 -16.81 -5.35
N GLY A 215 7.69 -16.98 -4.33
CA GLY A 215 9.15 -16.82 -4.45
C GLY A 215 9.61 -15.36 -4.56
N LEU A 216 8.76 -14.42 -4.18
CA LEU A 216 9.01 -12.96 -4.18
C LEU A 216 9.21 -12.45 -2.75
N LEU A 217 9.87 -11.29 -2.61
CA LEU A 217 10.00 -10.55 -1.35
C LEU A 217 9.29 -9.21 -1.39
N GLY A 218 9.26 -8.58 -2.53
CA GLY A 218 8.75 -7.24 -2.75
C GLY A 218 7.24 -7.17 -2.96
N LYS A 219 6.82 -6.11 -3.61
CA LYS A 219 5.43 -5.73 -3.86
C LYS A 219 5.12 -5.57 -5.35
N GLN A 220 6.14 -5.68 -6.19
CA GLN A 220 6.09 -5.37 -7.61
C GLN A 220 5.47 -6.52 -8.40
N SER A 221 4.24 -6.85 -8.05
CA SER A 221 3.46 -7.90 -8.70
C SER A 221 1.97 -7.56 -8.70
N VAL A 222 1.18 -8.33 -9.43
CA VAL A 222 -0.29 -8.21 -9.46
C VAL A 222 -0.99 -9.37 -8.74
N TYR A 223 -0.25 -10.14 -7.95
CA TYR A 223 -0.82 -11.16 -7.06
C TYR A 223 -1.54 -10.53 -5.86
N GLU A 224 -2.44 -11.28 -5.23
CA GLU A 224 -3.25 -10.79 -4.10
C GLU A 224 -2.38 -10.32 -2.93
N HIS A 225 -1.29 -11.02 -2.60
CA HIS A 225 -0.38 -10.58 -1.53
C HIS A 225 0.18 -9.14 -1.70
N SER A 226 0.21 -8.62 -2.94
CA SER A 226 0.65 -7.26 -3.23
C SER A 226 -0.51 -6.30 -3.45
N GLN A 227 -1.65 -6.77 -3.98
CA GLN A 227 -2.75 -5.91 -4.41
C GLN A 227 -3.86 -5.79 -3.37
N GLN A 228 -4.11 -6.83 -2.58
CA GLN A 228 -5.09 -6.77 -1.51
C GLN A 228 -4.48 -6.11 -0.28
N SER A 229 -4.97 -4.92 0.05
CA SER A 229 -4.54 -4.15 1.22
C SER A 229 -5.72 -3.91 2.17
N PRO A 230 -5.46 -3.71 3.49
CA PRO A 230 -6.51 -3.44 4.44
C PRO A 230 -7.20 -2.10 4.16
N LEU A 231 -8.52 -2.07 4.37
CA LEU A 231 -9.32 -0.86 4.43
C LEU A 231 -10.34 -1.01 5.55
N ILE A 232 -10.26 -0.14 6.56
CA ILE A 232 -11.19 -0.11 7.70
C ILE A 232 -11.71 1.32 7.83
N ILE A 233 -13.02 1.48 7.90
CA ILE A 233 -13.69 2.76 8.11
C ILE A 233 -14.54 2.65 9.37
N VAL A 234 -14.31 3.56 10.32
CA VAL A 234 -15.06 3.64 11.57
C VAL A 234 -15.51 5.10 11.76
N GLY A 235 -16.71 5.31 12.24
CA GLY A 235 -17.21 6.66 12.51
C GLY A 235 -18.71 6.73 12.71
N PRO A 236 -19.25 7.93 12.80
CA PRO A 236 -20.70 8.14 12.92
C PRO A 236 -21.47 7.41 11.81
N ASP A 237 -22.53 6.69 12.17
CA ASP A 237 -23.42 6.01 11.24
C ASP A 237 -22.76 4.89 10.37
N VAL A 238 -21.53 4.46 10.70
CA VAL A 238 -20.88 3.31 10.08
C VAL A 238 -21.18 2.07 10.95
N PRO A 239 -22.00 1.13 10.50
CA PRO A 239 -22.33 -0.07 11.27
C PRO A 239 -21.15 -1.05 11.30
N HIS A 240 -21.14 -1.92 12.31
CA HIS A 240 -20.23 -3.06 12.30
C HIS A 240 -20.59 -4.03 11.17
N GLY A 241 -19.60 -4.44 10.41
CA GLY A 241 -19.78 -5.38 9.31
C GLY A 241 -18.53 -5.45 8.42
N GLU A 242 -18.63 -6.26 7.39
CA GLU A 242 -17.61 -6.43 6.37
C GLU A 242 -18.25 -6.51 4.99
N THR A 243 -17.48 -6.22 3.96
CA THR A 243 -17.92 -6.35 2.57
C THR A 243 -16.78 -6.93 1.72
N THR A 244 -17.16 -7.73 0.73
CA THR A 244 -16.24 -8.26 -0.31
C THR A 244 -16.26 -7.41 -1.58
N ALA A 245 -16.91 -6.25 -1.56
CA ALA A 245 -16.99 -5.37 -2.71
C ALA A 245 -15.60 -4.96 -3.21
N LEU A 246 -15.41 -5.01 -4.52
CA LEU A 246 -14.16 -4.64 -5.15
C LEU A 246 -13.97 -3.12 -5.07
N THR A 247 -12.89 -2.67 -4.43
CA THR A 247 -12.59 -1.26 -4.21
C THR A 247 -11.17 -0.91 -4.64
N TYR A 248 -10.94 0.36 -4.92
CA TYR A 248 -9.61 0.94 -5.07
C TYR A 248 -9.34 1.95 -3.96
N LEU A 249 -8.09 2.14 -3.61
CA LEU A 249 -7.69 3.14 -2.62
C LEU A 249 -8.14 4.56 -3.00
N PHE A 250 -8.19 4.89 -4.27
CA PHE A 250 -8.65 6.20 -4.75
C PHE A 250 -10.19 6.41 -4.60
N ASP A 251 -10.96 5.39 -4.24
CA ASP A 251 -12.38 5.51 -3.86
C ASP A 251 -12.54 6.28 -2.54
N LEU A 252 -11.49 6.37 -1.74
CA LEU A 252 -11.50 7.16 -0.51
C LEU A 252 -11.73 8.66 -0.77
N VAL A 253 -11.28 9.17 -1.90
CA VAL A 253 -11.42 10.61 -2.24
C VAL A 253 -12.89 11.01 -2.33
N PRO A 254 -13.73 10.43 -3.21
CA PRO A 254 -15.15 10.77 -3.25
C PRO A 254 -15.91 10.33 -1.98
N THR A 255 -15.48 9.25 -1.32
CA THR A 255 -16.06 8.82 -0.05
C THR A 255 -15.88 9.88 1.03
N ILE A 256 -14.67 10.40 1.22
CA ILE A 256 -14.40 11.46 2.20
C ILE A 256 -15.16 12.73 1.83
N SER A 257 -15.18 13.14 0.56
CA SER A 257 -15.98 14.28 0.13
C SER A 257 -17.46 14.11 0.49
N ARG A 258 -18.01 12.92 0.34
CA ARG A 258 -19.38 12.59 0.73
C ARG A 258 -19.60 12.68 2.24
N LEU A 259 -18.68 12.08 3.03
CA LEU A 259 -18.78 12.06 4.49
C LEU A 259 -18.65 13.45 5.12
N THR A 260 -17.84 14.31 4.51
CA THR A 260 -17.60 15.68 4.96
C THR A 260 -18.57 16.70 4.36
N ASN A 261 -19.45 16.26 3.45
CA ASN A 261 -20.34 17.12 2.66
C ASN A 261 -19.60 18.26 1.94
N THR A 262 -18.38 17.98 1.47
CA THR A 262 -17.57 18.90 0.69
C THR A 262 -17.80 18.68 -0.82
N PRO A 263 -17.52 19.68 -1.68
CA PRO A 263 -17.63 19.51 -3.11
C PRO A 263 -16.77 18.34 -3.60
N PRO A 264 -17.27 17.50 -4.51
CA PRO A 264 -16.47 16.46 -5.11
C PRO A 264 -15.34 17.07 -5.93
N LEU A 265 -14.17 16.40 -5.94
CA LEU A 265 -13.09 16.79 -6.83
C LEU A 265 -13.45 16.44 -8.28
N ASP A 266 -13.13 17.33 -9.21
CA ASP A 266 -13.32 17.08 -10.63
C ASP A 266 -12.39 15.94 -11.13
N ALA A 267 -12.88 15.19 -12.11
CA ALA A 267 -12.11 14.13 -12.80
C ALA A 267 -11.50 13.08 -11.84
N VAL A 268 -12.28 12.59 -10.90
CA VAL A 268 -11.93 11.48 -10.01
C VAL A 268 -12.43 10.17 -10.63
N ASP A 269 -11.55 9.15 -10.69
CA ASP A 269 -11.91 7.83 -11.21
C ASP A 269 -12.54 6.93 -10.10
N GLY A 270 -12.52 7.37 -8.85
CA GLY A 270 -13.06 6.65 -7.69
C GLY A 270 -14.58 6.80 -7.55
N HIS A 271 -15.14 5.89 -6.78
CA HIS A 271 -16.57 5.86 -6.42
C HIS A 271 -16.74 6.05 -4.92
N ASP A 272 -17.85 6.68 -4.52
CA ASP A 272 -18.24 6.78 -3.12
C ASP A 272 -18.60 5.39 -2.57
N LEU A 273 -17.94 5.01 -1.47
CA LEU A 273 -18.12 3.72 -0.81
C LEU A 273 -19.29 3.73 0.20
N SER A 274 -19.85 4.89 0.53
CA SER A 274 -20.85 5.01 1.61
C SER A 274 -22.10 4.19 1.37
N GLY A 275 -22.50 3.98 0.13
CA GLY A 275 -23.62 3.13 -0.24
C GLY A 275 -23.48 1.67 0.21
N LEU A 276 -22.26 1.16 0.36
CA LEU A 276 -22.00 -0.22 0.81
C LEU A 276 -22.48 -0.46 2.25
N TRP A 277 -22.12 0.44 3.17
CA TRP A 277 -22.51 0.30 4.58
C TRP A 277 -23.91 0.86 4.89
N GLN A 278 -24.46 1.72 4.01
CA GLN A 278 -25.84 2.18 4.09
C GLN A 278 -26.84 1.15 3.54
N GLY A 279 -26.35 0.07 2.93
CA GLY A 279 -27.19 -0.97 2.31
C GLY A 279 -27.95 -0.51 1.08
N THR A 280 -27.50 0.56 0.42
CA THR A 280 -28.08 1.08 -0.83
C THR A 280 -27.41 0.51 -2.07
N GLN A 281 -26.24 -0.12 -1.90
CA GLN A 281 -25.45 -0.78 -2.93
C GLN A 281 -24.78 -2.03 -2.36
N ASP A 282 -24.79 -3.12 -3.13
CA ASP A 282 -24.08 -4.35 -2.78
C ASP A 282 -22.67 -4.41 -3.37
N SER A 283 -22.42 -3.63 -4.42
CA SER A 283 -21.14 -3.54 -5.10
C SER A 283 -20.91 -2.14 -5.67
N ILE A 284 -19.65 -1.80 -5.87
CA ILE A 284 -19.23 -0.53 -6.50
C ILE A 284 -18.84 -0.76 -7.97
N ARG A 285 -18.24 -1.90 -8.23
CA ARG A 285 -17.79 -2.33 -9.56
C ARG A 285 -17.74 -3.84 -9.66
N ASN A 286 -17.77 -4.36 -10.90
CA ASN A 286 -17.78 -5.79 -11.15
C ASN A 286 -16.38 -6.35 -11.46
N SER A 287 -15.38 -5.49 -11.60
CA SER A 287 -14.01 -5.93 -11.88
C SER A 287 -12.99 -4.84 -11.53
N LEU A 288 -11.73 -5.28 -11.37
CA LEU A 288 -10.57 -4.42 -11.18
C LEU A 288 -9.57 -4.64 -12.31
N PHE A 289 -8.96 -3.55 -12.76
CA PHE A 289 -7.77 -3.56 -13.61
C PHE A 289 -6.53 -3.37 -12.75
N LEU A 290 -5.52 -4.19 -12.95
CA LEU A 290 -4.24 -4.12 -12.25
C LEU A 290 -3.11 -4.08 -13.26
N ALA A 291 -2.07 -3.33 -12.96
CA ALA A 291 -0.93 -3.20 -13.86
C ALA A 291 0.37 -2.96 -13.09
N TYR A 292 1.44 -3.51 -13.62
CA TYR A 292 2.78 -3.21 -13.15
C TYR A 292 3.70 -2.94 -14.34
N ARG A 293 4.15 -1.69 -14.50
CA ARG A 293 5.02 -1.23 -15.61
C ARG A 293 4.57 -1.81 -16.97
N ASN A 294 5.51 -2.30 -17.77
CA ASN A 294 5.28 -3.12 -18.97
C ASN A 294 5.35 -4.63 -18.68
N VAL A 295 5.48 -5.02 -17.42
CA VAL A 295 5.69 -6.40 -16.96
C VAL A 295 4.39 -7.17 -16.93
N ALA A 296 3.36 -6.63 -16.29
CA ALA A 296 2.10 -7.34 -16.11
C ALA A 296 0.87 -6.45 -16.32
N ARG A 297 -0.19 -7.07 -16.81
CA ARG A 297 -1.57 -6.57 -16.82
C ARG A 297 -2.47 -7.64 -16.27
N ALA A 298 -3.41 -7.26 -15.43
CA ALA A 298 -4.39 -8.20 -14.91
C ALA A 298 -5.78 -7.58 -14.84
N VAL A 299 -6.77 -8.44 -14.91
CA VAL A 299 -8.16 -8.14 -14.59
C VAL A 299 -8.67 -9.16 -13.58
N ARG A 300 -9.43 -8.68 -12.63
CA ARG A 300 -10.06 -9.51 -11.61
C ARG A 300 -11.54 -9.17 -11.55
N ASP A 301 -12.40 -10.19 -11.53
CA ASP A 301 -13.78 -10.09 -11.09
C ASP A 301 -13.93 -10.61 -9.63
N ASP A 302 -15.10 -10.93 -9.19
CA ASP A 302 -15.40 -11.45 -7.84
C ASP A 302 -14.86 -12.88 -7.61
N GLN A 303 -14.61 -13.63 -8.68
CA GLN A 303 -14.15 -15.01 -8.62
C GLN A 303 -12.79 -15.24 -9.26
N TYR A 304 -12.57 -14.73 -10.48
CA TYR A 304 -11.38 -15.07 -11.25
C TYR A 304 -10.43 -13.88 -11.41
N LYS A 305 -9.13 -14.19 -11.46
CA LYS A 305 -8.09 -13.25 -11.86
C LYS A 305 -7.30 -13.79 -13.04
N LEU A 306 -7.27 -13.03 -14.13
CA LEU A 306 -6.43 -13.26 -15.30
C LEU A 306 -5.21 -12.33 -15.24
N ILE A 307 -4.01 -12.89 -15.34
CA ILE A 307 -2.76 -12.14 -15.42
C ILE A 307 -2.10 -12.42 -16.77
N ARG A 308 -1.70 -11.34 -17.45
CA ARG A 308 -0.90 -11.39 -18.67
C ARG A 308 0.49 -10.81 -18.40
N TYR A 309 1.52 -11.54 -18.80
CA TYR A 309 2.91 -11.10 -18.87
C TYR A 309 3.31 -10.94 -20.35
N PRO A 310 3.12 -9.76 -20.92
CA PRO A 310 3.22 -9.58 -22.38
C PRO A 310 4.61 -9.91 -22.93
N GLN A 311 5.67 -9.54 -22.21
CA GLN A 311 7.05 -9.67 -22.69
C GLN A 311 7.51 -11.13 -22.87
N ILE A 312 6.92 -12.04 -22.12
CA ILE A 312 7.23 -13.48 -22.15
C ILE A 312 6.06 -14.31 -22.71
N ASP A 313 5.01 -13.63 -23.19
CA ASP A 313 3.77 -14.25 -23.67
C ASP A 313 3.17 -15.31 -22.72
N HIS A 314 3.20 -15.01 -21.42
CA HIS A 314 2.71 -15.94 -20.38
C HIS A 314 1.37 -15.49 -19.83
N THR A 315 0.50 -16.47 -19.53
CA THR A 315 -0.82 -16.25 -18.94
C THR A 315 -0.97 -17.07 -17.66
N GLN A 316 -1.56 -16.43 -16.65
CA GLN A 316 -2.06 -17.12 -15.47
C GLN A 316 -3.56 -16.82 -15.29
N LEU A 317 -4.30 -17.84 -14.84
CA LEU A 317 -5.69 -17.72 -14.43
C LEU A 317 -5.85 -18.39 -13.07
N PHE A 318 -6.45 -17.69 -12.12
CA PHE A 318 -6.73 -18.20 -10.78
C PHE A 318 -8.21 -18.07 -10.46
N ASP A 319 -8.77 -19.07 -9.78
CA ASP A 319 -10.10 -19.02 -9.15
C ASP A 319 -9.91 -18.62 -7.67
N LEU A 320 -10.07 -17.34 -7.37
CA LEU A 320 -9.81 -16.78 -6.05
C LEU A 320 -10.80 -17.22 -4.96
N GLN A 321 -11.95 -17.81 -5.33
CA GLN A 321 -12.90 -18.35 -4.36
C GLN A 321 -12.43 -19.70 -3.81
N THR A 322 -11.80 -20.51 -4.66
CA THR A 322 -11.33 -21.86 -4.28
C THR A 322 -9.83 -21.90 -4.04
N ASP A 323 -9.07 -20.94 -4.57
CA ASP A 323 -7.62 -20.81 -4.49
C ASP A 323 -7.20 -19.35 -4.22
N PRO A 324 -7.51 -18.82 -3.03
CA PRO A 324 -7.20 -17.42 -2.66
C PRO A 324 -5.69 -17.13 -2.59
N ASP A 325 -4.86 -18.15 -2.44
CA ASP A 325 -3.39 -18.03 -2.41
C ASP A 325 -2.75 -18.13 -3.80
N GLU A 326 -3.55 -18.26 -4.87
CA GLU A 326 -3.08 -18.29 -6.27
C GLU A 326 -2.04 -19.39 -6.56
N LEU A 327 -2.29 -20.60 -6.03
CA LEU A 327 -1.40 -21.76 -6.13
C LEU A 327 -1.46 -22.46 -7.48
N HIS A 328 -2.65 -22.49 -8.10
CA HIS A 328 -2.95 -23.33 -9.24
C HIS A 328 -3.31 -22.51 -10.48
N ASN A 329 -2.36 -22.38 -11.39
CA ASN A 329 -2.61 -21.70 -12.66
C ASN A 329 -3.49 -22.57 -13.59
N LEU A 330 -4.72 -22.12 -13.81
CA LEU A 330 -5.74 -22.77 -14.66
C LEU A 330 -5.62 -22.39 -16.15
N ALA A 331 -4.67 -21.56 -16.55
CA ALA A 331 -4.60 -21.03 -17.92
C ALA A 331 -4.37 -22.09 -18.99
N ASN A 332 -3.81 -23.26 -18.63
CA ASN A 332 -3.57 -24.38 -19.55
C ASN A 332 -4.68 -25.44 -19.51
N ASP A 333 -5.70 -25.28 -18.67
CA ASP A 333 -6.83 -26.19 -18.64
C ASP A 333 -7.87 -25.77 -19.68
N GLY A 334 -8.12 -26.64 -20.66
CA GLY A 334 -9.10 -26.40 -21.72
C GLY A 334 -10.54 -26.12 -21.23
N ALA A 335 -10.88 -26.53 -20.00
CA ALA A 335 -12.17 -26.25 -19.37
C ALA A 335 -12.35 -24.73 -19.12
N HIS A 336 -11.28 -23.94 -19.02
CA HIS A 336 -11.31 -22.50 -18.74
C HIS A 336 -11.13 -21.62 -19.99
N THR A 337 -11.10 -22.18 -21.19
CA THR A 337 -10.84 -21.41 -22.44
C THR A 337 -11.86 -20.26 -22.65
N GLU A 338 -13.13 -20.51 -22.41
CA GLU A 338 -14.16 -19.48 -22.54
C GLU A 338 -13.99 -18.37 -21.48
N ARG A 339 -13.64 -18.75 -20.26
CA ARG A 339 -13.36 -17.80 -19.17
C ARG A 339 -12.16 -16.89 -19.50
N ILE A 340 -11.07 -17.48 -19.97
CA ILE A 340 -9.88 -16.73 -20.42
C ILE A 340 -10.22 -15.76 -21.51
N THR A 341 -11.02 -16.19 -22.50
CA THR A 341 -11.47 -15.32 -23.60
C THR A 341 -12.28 -14.15 -23.08
N ALA A 342 -13.24 -14.38 -22.19
CA ALA A 342 -14.08 -13.35 -21.61
C ALA A 342 -13.27 -12.34 -20.76
N LEU A 343 -12.37 -12.83 -19.90
CA LEU A 343 -11.52 -11.97 -19.08
C LEU A 343 -10.48 -11.20 -19.92
N THR A 344 -9.99 -11.80 -21.01
CA THR A 344 -9.11 -11.07 -21.93
C THR A 344 -9.82 -9.91 -22.61
N ALA A 345 -11.07 -10.11 -23.04
CA ALA A 345 -11.89 -9.03 -23.58
C ALA A 345 -12.15 -7.94 -22.54
N LEU A 346 -12.51 -8.32 -21.31
CA LEU A 346 -12.68 -7.38 -20.20
C LEU A 346 -11.40 -6.59 -19.89
N LEU A 347 -10.23 -7.24 -19.92
CA LEU A 347 -8.93 -6.58 -19.76
C LEU A 347 -8.67 -5.55 -20.87
N GLN A 348 -9.00 -5.87 -22.10
CA GLN A 348 -8.88 -4.96 -23.25
C GLN A 348 -9.84 -3.77 -23.14
N ASP A 349 -11.07 -4.00 -22.67
CA ASP A 349 -12.04 -2.93 -22.41
C ASP A 349 -11.53 -1.95 -21.35
N TRP A 350 -10.93 -2.47 -20.27
CA TRP A 350 -10.27 -1.64 -19.25
C TRP A 350 -9.11 -0.85 -19.84
N GLN A 351 -8.24 -1.47 -20.64
CA GLN A 351 -7.14 -0.77 -21.31
C GLN A 351 -7.65 0.38 -22.17
N GLN A 352 -8.71 0.16 -22.93
CA GLN A 352 -9.31 1.20 -23.76
C GLN A 352 -9.85 2.36 -22.90
N GLN A 353 -10.57 2.07 -21.81
CA GLN A 353 -11.13 3.08 -20.92
C GLN A 353 -10.04 3.92 -20.24
N LEU A 354 -8.94 3.29 -19.85
CA LEU A 354 -7.83 3.92 -19.15
C LEU A 354 -6.80 4.55 -20.10
N GLY A 355 -6.89 4.32 -21.40
CA GLY A 355 -5.88 4.74 -22.38
C GLY A 355 -4.57 3.97 -22.26
N ASP A 356 -4.61 2.73 -21.71
CA ASP A 356 -3.45 1.85 -21.64
C ASP A 356 -3.17 1.22 -23.00
N THR A 357 -2.04 1.57 -23.59
CA THR A 357 -1.63 1.11 -24.93
C THR A 357 -0.70 -0.10 -24.90
N GLN A 358 -0.46 -0.69 -23.71
CA GLN A 358 0.41 -1.85 -23.59
C GLN A 358 -0.18 -3.05 -24.34
N ALA A 359 0.54 -3.55 -25.34
CA ALA A 359 0.16 -4.79 -26.02
C ALA A 359 0.18 -5.96 -25.02
N LEU A 360 -0.81 -6.86 -25.13
CA LEU A 360 -0.91 -8.04 -24.27
C LEU A 360 -0.07 -9.23 -24.78
N THR A 361 0.52 -9.12 -25.94
CA THR A 361 1.39 -10.12 -26.57
C THR A 361 2.53 -9.44 -27.30
N VAL A 362 3.61 -10.18 -27.54
CA VAL A 362 4.76 -9.75 -28.36
C VAL A 362 5.06 -10.80 -29.44
N THR A 363 5.67 -10.36 -30.52
CA THR A 363 6.05 -11.27 -31.64
C THR A 363 7.26 -12.14 -31.33
N SER A 364 8.09 -11.73 -30.38
CA SER A 364 9.33 -12.43 -29.98
C SER A 364 9.41 -12.43 -28.46
N PRO A 365 8.75 -13.40 -27.79
CA PRO A 365 8.78 -13.51 -26.34
C PRO A 365 10.20 -13.67 -25.80
N GLN A 366 10.47 -13.04 -24.66
CA GLN A 366 11.71 -13.25 -23.92
C GLN A 366 11.74 -14.63 -23.25
N PRO A 367 12.93 -15.19 -22.95
CA PRO A 367 13.03 -16.41 -22.17
C PRO A 367 12.35 -16.28 -20.81
N THR A 368 11.74 -17.38 -20.36
CA THR A 368 11.09 -17.45 -19.05
C THR A 368 11.98 -18.05 -17.95
N THR A 369 13.17 -18.54 -18.32
CA THR A 369 14.11 -19.16 -17.38
C THR A 369 15.22 -18.19 -17.03
N ILE A 370 15.51 -18.08 -15.72
CA ILE A 370 16.61 -17.28 -15.19
C ILE A 370 17.29 -18.05 -14.06
N ASP A 371 18.62 -18.01 -14.01
CA ASP A 371 19.41 -18.45 -12.88
C ASP A 371 19.76 -17.24 -12.02
N LEU A 372 19.31 -17.23 -10.80
CA LEU A 372 19.54 -16.17 -9.83
C LEU A 372 20.49 -16.60 -8.70
N SER A 373 21.08 -17.80 -8.77
CA SER A 373 21.97 -18.31 -7.72
C SER A 373 23.20 -17.43 -7.46
N ASP A 374 23.71 -16.83 -8.52
CA ASP A 374 24.86 -15.91 -8.48
C ASP A 374 24.46 -14.43 -8.65
N ALA A 375 23.17 -14.11 -8.50
CA ALA A 375 22.71 -12.72 -8.65
C ALA A 375 23.29 -11.82 -7.56
N ASP A 376 23.87 -10.70 -7.99
CA ASP A 376 24.43 -9.71 -7.08
C ASP A 376 23.38 -9.19 -6.10
N ARG A 377 23.76 -9.13 -4.84
CA ARG A 377 22.96 -8.57 -3.76
C ARG A 377 23.70 -7.40 -3.13
N PHE A 378 23.02 -6.29 -3.03
CA PHE A 378 23.60 -5.11 -2.38
C PHE A 378 22.64 -4.62 -1.30
N PRO A 379 23.14 -4.43 -0.05
CA PRO A 379 22.40 -3.64 0.91
C PRO A 379 22.25 -2.23 0.36
N ASP A 380 21.09 -1.63 0.52
CA ASP A 380 21.00 -0.20 0.26
C ASP A 380 21.50 0.60 1.47
N GLN A 381 21.68 1.91 1.27
CA GLN A 381 22.23 2.81 2.28
C GLN A 381 21.35 2.93 3.55
N TRP A 382 20.12 2.45 3.52
CA TRP A 382 19.17 2.54 4.62
C TRP A 382 19.10 1.28 5.48
N GLN A 383 19.77 0.19 5.05
CA GLN A 383 19.81 -1.05 5.82
C GLN A 383 20.74 -0.89 7.03
N PRO A 384 20.27 -1.08 8.27
CA PRO A 384 21.15 -1.02 9.44
C PRO A 384 22.18 -2.14 9.46
N ASP A 385 23.32 -1.91 10.10
CA ASP A 385 24.47 -2.83 10.11
C ASP A 385 24.11 -4.26 10.48
N TRP A 386 23.22 -4.47 11.45
CA TRP A 386 22.82 -5.80 11.87
C TRP A 386 22.02 -6.56 10.80
N ILE A 387 21.25 -5.86 9.95
CA ILE A 387 20.58 -6.45 8.77
C ILE A 387 21.61 -6.80 7.70
N VAL A 388 22.58 -5.90 7.49
CA VAL A 388 23.67 -6.17 6.52
C VAL A 388 24.43 -7.43 6.92
N GLN A 389 24.86 -7.52 8.17
CA GLN A 389 25.55 -8.69 8.71
C GLN A 389 24.73 -9.98 8.61
N LYS A 390 23.43 -9.89 8.84
CA LYS A 390 22.56 -11.06 8.87
C LYS A 390 22.22 -11.62 7.49
N TYR A 391 22.01 -10.74 6.50
CA TYR A 391 21.44 -11.17 5.21
C TYR A 391 22.37 -10.95 4.00
N PHE A 392 23.48 -10.24 4.19
CA PHE A 392 24.38 -9.91 3.09
C PHE A 392 25.83 -10.40 3.31
N GLU A 393 26.27 -10.61 4.55
CA GLU A 393 27.54 -11.22 4.94
C GLU A 393 27.38 -12.70 5.31
#